data_e465290f1456947a6aecc4906803ceab
#
_entry.id   e465290f1456947a6aecc4906803ceab
#
_cell.length_a   1.000
_cell.length_b   1.000
_cell.length_c   1.000
_cell.angle_alpha   90.00
_cell.angle_beta   90.00
_cell.angle_gamma   90.00
#
_symmetry.space_group_name_H-M   'P 1'
#
loop_
_entity.id
_entity.type
_entity.pdbx_description
1 polymer ?
#
loop_
_entity_poly.entity_id
_entity_poly.type
_entity_poly.pdbx_seq_one_letter_code
_entity_poly.pdbx_strand_id
1 'polypeptide(L)'
;MTDAGTLLVAHMDLGKAVEYDLNGKTLRSVDVPGIWSVKPLKNGNLLATSNRGFVREINRQGEAVWEWTRTDAPGYTISNLQTASRLSNGNTIINIWFSQWSDKLDPANPPVQAIEVTRDKKVVWALRSWTPPADLGPSTTIQILDDAEVP
;
A
#
# COMPACT_ATOMS: atom_id res chain seq x y z
N MET A 1 9.50 -8.33 -10.54
CA MET A 1 10.11 -9.68 -10.37
C MET A 1 10.70 -9.69 -8.98
N THR A 2 10.59 -10.77 -8.23
CA THR A 2 11.25 -10.89 -6.93
C THR A 2 12.75 -11.17 -7.12
N ASP A 3 13.55 -11.03 -6.05
CA ASP A 3 14.99 -11.35 -6.11
C ASP A 3 15.26 -12.83 -6.47
N ALA A 4 14.29 -13.69 -6.19
CA ALA A 4 14.32 -15.11 -6.57
C ALA A 4 13.99 -15.37 -8.06
N GLY A 5 13.74 -14.32 -8.86
CA GLY A 5 13.36 -14.44 -10.26
C GLY A 5 11.92 -14.91 -10.48
N THR A 6 11.03 -14.73 -9.47
CA THR A 6 9.61 -15.09 -9.54
C THR A 6 8.73 -13.87 -9.81
N LEU A 7 7.47 -14.10 -10.18
CA LEU A 7 6.45 -13.07 -10.38
C LEU A 7 5.50 -13.07 -9.18
N LEU A 8 5.33 -11.91 -8.54
CA LEU A 8 4.33 -11.72 -7.49
C LEU A 8 3.18 -10.86 -8.04
N VAL A 9 1.96 -11.39 -8.01
CA VAL A 9 0.78 -10.80 -8.65
C VAL A 9 -0.34 -10.61 -7.64
N ALA A 10 -0.93 -9.40 -7.64
CA ALA A 10 -2.16 -9.11 -6.92
C ALA A 10 -3.36 -9.42 -7.85
N HIS A 11 -4.10 -10.49 -7.57
CA HIS A 11 -5.31 -10.86 -8.29
C HIS A 11 -6.53 -10.28 -7.58
N MET A 12 -6.97 -9.11 -8.01
CA MET A 12 -8.07 -8.37 -7.38
C MET A 12 -9.37 -9.19 -7.36
N ASP A 13 -9.76 -9.77 -8.51
CA ASP A 13 -11.00 -10.53 -8.65
C ASP A 13 -11.00 -11.83 -7.83
N LEU A 14 -9.83 -12.43 -7.64
CA LEU A 14 -9.66 -13.64 -6.83
C LEU A 14 -9.48 -13.31 -5.34
N GLY A 15 -9.17 -12.06 -4.99
CA GLY A 15 -8.82 -11.66 -3.64
C GLY A 15 -7.55 -12.35 -3.13
N LYS A 16 -6.53 -12.51 -3.99
CA LYS A 16 -5.32 -13.27 -3.67
C LYS A 16 -4.04 -12.57 -4.12
N ALA A 17 -3.01 -12.68 -3.29
CA ALA A 17 -1.62 -12.51 -3.72
C ALA A 17 -1.05 -13.86 -4.15
N VAL A 18 -0.53 -13.95 -5.36
CA VAL A 18 0.00 -15.22 -5.89
C VAL A 18 1.41 -15.02 -6.42
N GLU A 19 2.31 -15.89 -6.02
CA GLU A 19 3.68 -15.96 -6.54
C GLU A 19 3.77 -17.12 -7.55
N TYR A 20 4.36 -16.83 -8.70
CA TYR A 20 4.57 -17.77 -9.80
C TYR A 20 6.04 -17.90 -10.14
N ASP A 21 6.45 -19.08 -10.57
CA ASP A 21 7.69 -19.22 -11.34
C ASP A 21 7.55 -18.63 -12.75
N LEU A 22 8.65 -18.57 -13.49
CA LEU A 22 8.64 -18.06 -14.88
C LEU A 22 7.90 -18.95 -15.88
N ASN A 23 7.51 -20.17 -15.49
CA ASN A 23 6.69 -21.09 -16.30
C ASN A 23 5.20 -20.98 -15.96
N GLY A 24 4.82 -20.06 -15.02
CA GLY A 24 3.44 -19.87 -14.60
C GLY A 24 2.95 -20.84 -13.53
N LYS A 25 3.83 -21.67 -12.96
CA LYS A 25 3.46 -22.54 -11.84
C LYS A 25 3.32 -21.72 -10.56
N THR A 26 2.21 -21.91 -9.85
CA THR A 26 1.99 -21.30 -8.53
C THR A 26 2.97 -21.86 -7.51
N LEU A 27 3.72 -20.95 -6.88
CA LEU A 27 4.65 -21.25 -5.79
C LEU A 27 4.04 -20.94 -4.43
N ARG A 28 3.27 -19.84 -4.35
CA ARG A 28 2.62 -19.38 -3.11
C ARG A 28 1.30 -18.70 -3.46
N SER A 29 0.27 -18.89 -2.62
CA SER A 29 -1.00 -18.18 -2.73
C SER A 29 -1.49 -17.81 -1.33
N VAL A 30 -1.88 -16.53 -1.16
CA VAL A 30 -2.34 -15.97 0.11
C VAL A 30 -3.64 -15.22 -0.12
N ASP A 31 -4.64 -15.44 0.74
CA ASP A 31 -5.92 -14.74 0.67
C ASP A 31 -5.78 -13.31 1.21
N VAL A 32 -6.13 -12.34 0.37
CA VAL A 32 -6.15 -10.90 0.69
C VAL A 32 -7.42 -10.30 0.06
N PRO A 33 -8.56 -10.34 0.75
CA PRO A 33 -9.82 -9.85 0.20
C PRO A 33 -9.72 -8.39 -0.26
N GLY A 34 -10.10 -8.13 -1.52
CA GLY A 34 -10.03 -6.81 -2.12
C GLY A 34 -8.60 -6.31 -2.35
N ILE A 35 -7.65 -7.22 -2.53
CA ILE A 35 -6.24 -6.87 -2.79
C ILE A 35 -6.14 -5.88 -3.96
N TRP A 36 -5.30 -4.88 -3.78
CA TRP A 36 -4.98 -3.89 -4.80
C TRP A 36 -3.52 -3.96 -5.23
N SER A 37 -2.61 -4.02 -4.26
CA SER A 37 -1.20 -4.20 -4.54
C SER A 37 -0.55 -5.17 -3.55
N VAL A 38 0.59 -5.73 -3.93
CA VAL A 38 1.43 -6.56 -3.07
C VAL A 38 2.90 -6.36 -3.40
N LYS A 39 3.73 -6.28 -2.35
CA LYS A 39 5.20 -6.20 -2.47
C LYS A 39 5.84 -7.24 -1.56
N PRO A 40 6.94 -7.88 -1.99
CA PRO A 40 7.75 -8.71 -1.09
C PRO A 40 8.49 -7.81 -0.10
N LEU A 41 8.70 -8.33 1.12
CA LEU A 41 9.55 -7.71 2.13
C LEU A 41 10.82 -8.55 2.32
N LYS A 42 11.92 -7.93 2.75
CA LYS A 42 13.21 -8.61 3.01
C LYS A 42 13.12 -9.82 3.94
N ASN A 43 12.22 -9.77 4.92
CA ASN A 43 12.01 -10.90 5.84
C ASN A 43 11.22 -12.07 5.22
N GLY A 44 10.88 -11.98 3.93
CA GLY A 44 10.09 -12.97 3.21
C GLY A 44 8.58 -12.87 3.41
N ASN A 45 8.11 -11.87 4.17
CA ASN A 45 6.70 -11.54 4.28
C ASN A 45 6.22 -10.78 3.04
N LEU A 46 4.92 -10.60 2.90
CA LEU A 46 4.28 -9.78 1.88
C LEU A 46 3.65 -8.56 2.53
N LEU A 47 3.78 -7.40 1.89
CA LEU A 47 3.05 -6.19 2.25
C LEU A 47 1.95 -5.97 1.20
N ALA A 48 0.70 -6.07 1.60
CA ALA A 48 -0.46 -5.97 0.71
C ALA A 48 -1.37 -4.81 1.08
N THR A 49 -1.90 -4.11 0.09
CA THR A 49 -2.98 -3.13 0.24
C THR A 49 -4.31 -3.70 -0.23
N SER A 50 -5.40 -3.22 0.35
CA SER A 50 -6.75 -3.64 -0.01
C SER A 50 -7.69 -2.43 -0.18
N ASN A 51 -8.57 -2.51 -1.17
CA ASN A 51 -9.67 -1.54 -1.35
C ASN A 51 -10.69 -1.58 -0.19
N ARG A 52 -10.63 -2.63 0.65
CA ARG A 52 -11.42 -2.72 1.90
C ARG A 52 -10.85 -1.84 3.03
N GLY A 53 -9.77 -1.10 2.77
CA GLY A 53 -9.24 -0.07 3.67
C GLY A 53 -8.22 -0.57 4.68
N PHE A 54 -7.45 -1.58 4.36
CA PHE A 54 -6.33 -2.06 5.18
C PHE A 54 -5.03 -2.20 4.40
N VAL A 55 -3.92 -2.13 5.13
CA VAL A 55 -2.58 -2.55 4.69
C VAL A 55 -2.12 -3.64 5.64
N ARG A 56 -1.69 -4.80 5.11
CA ARG A 56 -1.24 -5.94 5.91
C ARG A 56 0.17 -6.39 5.56
N GLU A 57 0.94 -6.68 6.59
CA GLU A 57 2.12 -7.53 6.47
C GLU A 57 1.70 -8.97 6.79
N ILE A 58 1.97 -9.88 5.86
CA ILE A 58 1.50 -11.27 5.90
C ILE A 58 2.71 -12.19 5.84
N ASN A 59 2.84 -13.08 6.82
CA ASN A 59 3.95 -14.03 6.92
C ASN A 59 3.82 -15.18 5.89
N ARG A 60 4.81 -16.09 5.89
CA ARG A 60 4.82 -17.24 4.97
C ARG A 60 3.69 -18.24 5.22
N GLN A 61 3.13 -18.26 6.43
CA GLN A 61 1.98 -19.09 6.80
C GLN A 61 0.64 -18.50 6.35
N GLY A 62 0.64 -17.26 5.82
CA GLY A 62 -0.57 -16.55 5.39
C GLY A 62 -1.25 -15.76 6.52
N GLU A 63 -0.58 -15.63 7.67
CA GLU A 63 -1.11 -14.90 8.82
C GLU A 63 -0.73 -13.42 8.76
N ALA A 64 -1.67 -12.53 9.11
CA ALA A 64 -1.41 -11.11 9.25
C ALA A 64 -0.62 -10.85 10.54
N VAL A 65 0.65 -10.45 10.40
CA VAL A 65 1.54 -10.15 11.53
C VAL A 65 1.59 -8.66 11.86
N TRP A 66 1.06 -7.83 10.98
CA TRP A 66 0.83 -6.40 11.19
C TRP A 66 -0.30 -5.97 10.27
N GLU A 67 -1.15 -5.07 10.78
CA GLU A 67 -2.23 -4.46 10.00
C GLU A 67 -2.34 -2.99 10.36
N TRP A 68 -2.55 -2.15 9.37
CA TRP A 68 -2.96 -0.76 9.50
C TRP A 68 -4.28 -0.57 8.75
N THR A 69 -5.18 0.23 9.31
CA THR A 69 -6.50 0.52 8.73
C THR A 69 -6.76 2.02 8.69
N ARG A 70 -7.76 2.45 7.94
CA ARG A 70 -8.18 3.86 7.90
C ARG A 70 -8.50 4.42 9.29
N THR A 71 -8.98 3.59 10.21
CA THR A 71 -9.34 4.01 11.58
C THR A 71 -8.12 4.28 12.46
N ASP A 72 -6.92 3.83 12.05
CA ASP A 72 -5.67 4.12 12.74
C ASP A 72 -5.14 5.54 12.44
N ALA A 73 -5.81 6.30 11.54
CA ALA A 73 -5.46 7.66 11.17
C ALA A 73 -6.60 8.67 11.46
N PRO A 74 -7.05 8.84 12.70
CA PRO A 74 -8.08 9.81 13.03
C PRO A 74 -7.64 11.23 12.64
N GLY A 75 -8.55 12.01 12.04
CA GLY A 75 -8.26 13.37 11.56
C GLY A 75 -7.66 13.45 10.15
N TYR A 76 -7.53 12.30 9.46
CA TYR A 76 -7.15 12.25 8.05
C TYR A 76 -8.28 11.68 7.20
N THR A 77 -8.59 12.34 6.10
CA THR A 77 -9.51 11.80 5.10
C THR A 77 -8.74 10.82 4.22
N ILE A 78 -9.02 9.53 4.40
CA ILE A 78 -8.39 8.42 3.68
C ILE A 78 -9.39 7.85 2.68
N SER A 79 -9.11 7.98 1.39
CA SER A 79 -9.91 7.40 0.32
C SER A 79 -9.46 5.96 -0.01
N ASN A 80 -9.02 5.68 -1.21
CA ASN A 80 -8.66 4.32 -1.60
C ASN A 80 -7.16 4.04 -1.38
N LEU A 81 -6.84 2.99 -0.65
CA LEU A 81 -5.46 2.55 -0.45
C LEU A 81 -4.95 1.91 -1.75
N GLN A 82 -3.91 2.50 -2.34
CA GLN A 82 -3.42 2.09 -3.65
C GLN A 82 -2.19 1.19 -3.54
N THR A 83 -1.10 1.73 -3.02
CA THR A 83 0.15 1.00 -2.83
C THR A 83 0.73 1.26 -1.45
N ALA A 84 1.59 0.38 -0.98
CA ALA A 84 2.37 0.59 0.23
C ALA A 84 3.81 0.09 0.05
N SER A 85 4.75 0.72 0.75
CA SER A 85 6.15 0.31 0.79
C SER A 85 6.68 0.41 2.21
N ARG A 86 7.47 -0.58 2.63
CA ARG A 86 8.21 -0.53 3.89
C ARG A 86 9.49 0.27 3.67
N LEU A 87 9.72 1.26 4.51
CA LEU A 87 10.91 2.10 4.48
C LEU A 87 12.06 1.47 5.28
N SER A 88 13.28 1.93 5.04
CA SER A 88 14.49 1.47 5.74
C SER A 88 14.43 1.74 7.25
N ASN A 89 13.74 2.80 7.68
CA ASN A 89 13.51 3.12 9.09
C ASN A 89 12.42 2.25 9.76
N GLY A 90 11.83 1.30 9.03
CA GLY A 90 10.78 0.40 9.50
C GLY A 90 9.36 0.96 9.41
N ASN A 91 9.18 2.24 9.03
CA ASN A 91 7.88 2.82 8.78
C ASN A 91 7.28 2.31 7.47
N THR A 92 6.00 2.60 7.24
CA THR A 92 5.31 2.27 6.00
C THR A 92 4.81 3.53 5.34
N ILE A 93 5.21 3.77 4.10
CA ILE A 93 4.57 4.78 3.26
C ILE A 93 3.37 4.15 2.55
N ILE A 94 2.22 4.82 2.58
CA ILE A 94 0.97 4.37 1.97
C ILE A 94 0.53 5.44 0.99
N ASN A 95 0.40 5.07 -0.27
CA ASN A 95 -0.18 5.92 -1.30
C ASN A 95 -1.70 5.74 -1.32
N ILE A 96 -2.41 6.85 -1.43
CA ILE A 96 -3.86 6.94 -1.34
C ILE A 96 -4.37 7.58 -2.62
N TRP A 97 -5.21 6.85 -3.34
CA TRP A 97 -5.82 7.31 -4.57
C TRP A 97 -7.21 7.89 -4.31
N PHE A 98 -7.44 9.11 -4.78
CA PHE A 98 -8.74 9.76 -4.76
C PHE A 98 -9.38 9.68 -6.14
N SER A 99 -10.59 9.10 -6.21
CA SER A 99 -11.33 8.98 -7.47
C SER A 99 -12.07 10.29 -7.77
N GLN A 100 -11.53 11.12 -8.61
CA GLN A 100 -12.21 12.32 -9.07
C GLN A 100 -13.44 12.03 -9.97
N TRP A 101 -13.57 10.79 -10.44
CA TRP A 101 -14.71 10.40 -11.29
C TRP A 101 -15.97 10.09 -10.48
N SER A 102 -15.80 9.59 -9.28
CA SER A 102 -16.90 9.20 -8.38
C SER A 102 -17.10 10.18 -7.22
N ASP A 103 -16.05 10.89 -6.82
CA ASP A 103 -16.05 11.71 -5.62
C ASP A 103 -15.70 13.17 -5.95
N LYS A 104 -16.32 14.10 -5.24
CA LYS A 104 -15.95 15.51 -5.28
C LYS A 104 -14.95 15.81 -4.19
N LEU A 105 -13.89 16.55 -4.54
CA LEU A 105 -12.95 17.07 -3.56
C LEU A 105 -13.67 18.04 -2.63
N ASP A 106 -13.58 17.77 -1.32
CA ASP A 106 -13.97 18.73 -0.28
C ASP A 106 -12.75 19.60 0.08
N PRO A 107 -12.75 20.89 -0.30
CA PRO A 107 -11.62 21.77 0.00
C PRO A 107 -11.41 22.02 1.50
N ALA A 108 -12.45 21.86 2.31
CA ALA A 108 -12.36 22.04 3.76
C ALA A 108 -11.69 20.85 4.45
N ASN A 109 -11.80 19.64 3.83
CA ASN A 109 -11.22 18.42 4.38
C ASN A 109 -10.67 17.54 3.25
N PRO A 110 -9.64 18.00 2.53
CA PRO A 110 -9.12 17.30 1.38
C PRO A 110 -8.47 15.96 1.81
N PRO A 111 -8.64 14.90 0.99
CA PRO A 111 -8.01 13.62 1.27
C PRO A 111 -6.48 13.75 1.22
N VAL A 112 -5.80 12.92 1.98
CA VAL A 112 -4.34 12.79 1.87
C VAL A 112 -3.99 11.98 0.62
N GLN A 113 -2.90 12.35 -0.04
CA GLN A 113 -2.36 11.64 -1.22
C GLN A 113 -1.38 10.55 -0.83
N ALA A 114 -0.67 10.77 0.28
CA ALA A 114 0.20 9.76 0.89
C ALA A 114 0.35 10.02 2.39
N ILE A 115 0.61 8.95 3.14
CA ILE A 115 0.96 9.04 4.56
C ILE A 115 2.12 8.10 4.87
N GLU A 116 2.93 8.49 5.86
CA GLU A 116 3.91 7.63 6.50
C GLU A 116 3.42 7.25 7.90
N VAL A 117 3.44 5.96 8.21
CA VAL A 117 3.00 5.42 9.49
C VAL A 117 4.08 4.56 10.12
N THR A 118 4.21 4.63 11.44
CA THR A 118 5.13 3.79 12.21
C THR A 118 4.61 2.35 12.34
N ARG A 119 5.44 1.45 12.87
CA ARG A 119 5.00 0.09 13.25
C ARG A 119 3.88 0.10 14.29
N ASP A 120 3.86 1.12 15.17
CA ASP A 120 2.79 1.35 16.16
C ASP A 120 1.58 2.07 15.56
N LYS A 121 1.49 2.15 14.22
CA LYS A 121 0.37 2.69 13.43
C LYS A 121 0.16 4.21 13.55
N LYS A 122 1.11 4.95 14.12
CA LYS A 122 1.02 6.40 14.24
C LYS A 122 1.40 7.07 12.94
N VAL A 123 0.60 8.03 12.47
CA VAL A 123 0.95 8.87 11.33
C VAL A 123 2.05 9.86 11.76
N VAL A 124 3.18 9.84 11.04
CA VAL A 124 4.33 10.72 11.28
C VAL A 124 4.53 11.75 10.18
N TRP A 125 3.96 11.50 9.01
CA TRP A 125 3.98 12.42 7.87
C TRP A 125 2.75 12.20 6.98
N ALA A 126 2.27 13.28 6.34
CA ALA A 126 1.16 13.22 5.39
C ALA A 126 1.33 14.25 4.28
N LEU A 127 1.07 13.85 3.04
CA LEU A 127 1.01 14.73 1.88
C LEU A 127 -0.44 15.11 1.59
N ARG A 128 -0.71 16.42 1.58
CA ARG A 128 -1.96 17.03 1.08
C ARG A 128 -1.60 18.22 0.21
N SER A 129 -1.70 18.11 -1.09
CA SER A 129 -1.34 19.17 -1.99
C SER A 129 -2.32 19.24 -3.15
N TRP A 130 -3.43 19.97 -2.89
CA TRP A 130 -4.58 20.10 -3.79
C TRP A 130 -4.79 21.53 -4.31
N THR A 131 -3.84 22.44 -4.09
CA THR A 131 -3.94 23.83 -4.48
C THR A 131 -2.63 24.33 -5.09
N PRO A 132 -2.67 25.27 -6.05
CA PRO A 132 -1.46 25.93 -6.56
C PRO A 132 -0.58 26.50 -5.42
N PRO A 133 0.76 26.55 -5.61
CA PRO A 133 1.48 26.19 -6.83
C PRO A 133 1.76 24.69 -7.02
N ALA A 134 1.43 23.85 -6.06
CA ALA A 134 1.76 22.43 -6.08
C ALA A 134 0.50 21.55 -6.00
N ASP A 135 -0.50 21.83 -6.84
CA ASP A 135 -1.64 20.92 -7.02
C ASP A 135 -1.14 19.64 -7.71
N LEU A 136 -0.97 18.58 -6.91
CA LEU A 136 -0.48 17.30 -7.39
C LEU A 136 -1.58 16.39 -7.92
N GLY A 137 -2.84 16.76 -7.71
CA GLY A 137 -3.98 15.92 -8.10
C GLY A 137 -3.98 14.54 -7.40
N PRO A 138 -4.77 13.58 -7.92
CA PRO A 138 -4.78 12.19 -7.42
C PRO A 138 -3.46 11.48 -7.74
N SER A 139 -2.88 10.81 -6.74
CA SER A 139 -1.67 10.01 -6.95
C SER A 139 -2.01 8.52 -7.06
N THR A 140 -1.39 7.81 -7.99
CA THR A 140 -1.55 6.37 -8.18
C THR A 140 -0.39 5.56 -7.60
N THR A 141 0.78 6.17 -7.48
CA THR A 141 1.97 5.56 -6.91
C THR A 141 2.87 6.62 -6.28
N ILE A 142 3.74 6.18 -5.38
CA ILE A 142 4.78 7.01 -4.77
C ILE A 142 6.06 6.21 -4.68
N GLN A 143 7.20 6.88 -4.93
CA GLN A 143 8.53 6.33 -4.73
C GLN A 143 9.33 7.31 -3.87
N ILE A 144 10.02 6.80 -2.86
CA ILE A 144 10.94 7.56 -2.03
C ILE A 144 12.35 7.39 -2.63
N LEU A 145 12.94 8.48 -3.12
CA LEU A 145 14.17 8.42 -3.89
C LEU A 145 15.42 8.23 -3.03
N ASP A 146 15.42 8.76 -1.80
CA ASP A 146 16.56 8.73 -0.87
C ASP A 146 16.52 7.53 0.08
N ASP A 147 15.42 6.82 0.14
CA ASP A 147 15.34 5.54 0.79
C ASP A 147 15.82 4.53 -0.26
N ALA A 148 17.11 4.14 -0.17
CA ALA A 148 17.57 3.02 -0.97
C ALA A 148 16.54 1.92 -0.76
N GLU A 149 15.72 1.66 -1.79
CA GLU A 149 14.82 0.52 -1.76
C GLU A 149 15.69 -0.63 -1.32
N VAL A 150 15.45 -1.01 -0.09
CA VAL A 150 16.16 -2.10 0.47
C VAL A 150 15.59 -3.32 -0.24
N PRO A 151 16.27 -3.85 -1.31
CA PRO A 151 15.79 -4.98 -2.07
C PRO A 151 15.53 -6.17 -1.18
#